data_5d916e9cf730141f66249dd112db0e99
#
_entry.id   5d916e9cf730141f66249dd112db0e99
#
_cell.length_a   1.000
_cell.length_b   1.000
_cell.length_c   1.000
_cell.angle_alpha   90.00
_cell.angle_beta   90.00
_cell.angle_gamma   90.00
#
_symmetry.space_group_name_H-M   'P 1'
#
loop_
_entity.id
_entity.type
_entity.pdbx_description
1 polymer ?
#
loop_
_entity_poly.entity_id
_entity_poly.type
_entity_poly.pdbx_seq_one_letter_code
_entity_poly.pdbx_strand_id
1 'polypeptide(L)'
;MTEGKNESKEKKPETFRSGYVAIIGRPNVGKSTLLNQILGEKVAIVSPKPQTTRNRITGIRTTSASQTIFLDTPGIHQGHSPMNRRMVDTALHTLAEVDGVLWLLDAHDRIKQEEERIAETLRGVETPVLILINKIDLVSKGKLLPLMERCAQLLPGKEIVPVSALKGEGLDILLNIVERWLPQGEPFFTEGEYTDQSERFLASEVVREKVFLLTREEIPYGVAVTIDDFTEKEEKNLIVILATIHTERDSHKGILIGKRGAMLKEIGKQAREELEALLGCRIFLELFVRVDPNWTQNPHLLIEMGL
;
A
#
# COMPACT_ATOMS: atom_id res chain seq x y z
N MET A 1 -9.29 -26.86 47.46
CA MET A 1 -8.72 -27.50 46.25
C MET A 1 -8.87 -26.47 45.15
N THR A 2 -7.83 -25.70 44.91
CA THR A 2 -7.77 -24.66 43.87
C THR A 2 -6.83 -25.18 42.80
N GLU A 3 -7.43 -25.61 41.69
CA GLU A 3 -6.67 -26.00 40.51
C GLU A 3 -6.12 -24.72 39.82
N GLY A 4 -4.81 -24.57 39.89
CA GLY A 4 -4.08 -23.55 39.17
C GLY A 4 -4.12 -23.85 37.67
N LYS A 5 -4.74 -22.96 36.91
CA LYS A 5 -4.58 -22.93 35.43
C LYS A 5 -3.13 -22.57 35.13
N ASN A 6 -2.39 -23.55 34.65
CA ASN A 6 -1.06 -23.39 34.09
C ASN A 6 -1.22 -22.75 32.72
N GLU A 7 -1.13 -21.43 32.65
CA GLU A 7 -0.92 -20.72 31.37
C GLU A 7 0.47 -21.12 30.86
N SER A 8 0.51 -22.00 29.88
CA SER A 8 1.71 -22.31 29.11
C SER A 8 2.15 -21.07 28.35
N LYS A 9 3.07 -20.29 28.97
CA LYS A 9 3.83 -19.28 28.25
C LYS A 9 4.60 -20.02 27.15
N GLU A 10 4.15 -19.90 25.89
CA GLU A 10 4.96 -20.30 24.75
C GLU A 10 6.30 -19.60 24.87
N LYS A 11 7.38 -20.38 25.01
CA LYS A 11 8.74 -19.84 25.03
C LYS A 11 8.98 -19.19 23.67
N LYS A 12 9.17 -17.87 23.65
CA LYS A 12 9.72 -17.19 22.46
C LYS A 12 10.98 -17.94 22.00
N PRO A 13 11.15 -18.19 20.70
CA PRO A 13 12.37 -18.87 20.21
C PRO A 13 13.60 -18.07 20.66
N GLU A 14 14.70 -18.78 20.96
CA GLU A 14 15.95 -18.18 21.48
C GLU A 14 16.53 -17.09 20.54
N THR A 15 16.03 -16.96 19.32
CA THR A 15 16.48 -15.98 18.32
C THR A 15 15.28 -15.43 17.55
N PHE A 16 14.63 -14.40 18.10
CA PHE A 16 13.62 -13.64 17.36
C PHE A 16 14.28 -12.81 16.25
N ARG A 17 13.60 -12.63 15.11
CA ARG A 17 14.09 -11.88 13.97
C ARG A 17 13.15 -10.73 13.64
N SER A 18 13.69 -9.55 13.36
CA SER A 18 12.89 -8.40 12.96
C SER A 18 13.64 -7.55 11.93
N GLY A 19 12.91 -6.97 10.99
CA GLY A 19 13.51 -6.14 9.96
C GLY A 19 12.50 -5.58 8.96
N TYR A 20 13.00 -4.75 8.07
CA TYR A 20 12.23 -4.00 7.09
C TYR A 20 12.38 -4.59 5.69
N VAL A 21 11.29 -4.66 4.95
CA VAL A 21 11.27 -5.18 3.56
C VAL A 21 10.49 -4.23 2.66
N ALA A 22 11.15 -3.67 1.65
CA ALA A 22 10.50 -2.81 0.69
C ALA A 22 9.77 -3.60 -0.39
N ILE A 23 8.58 -3.15 -0.75
CA ILE A 23 7.80 -3.63 -1.89
C ILE A 23 7.86 -2.57 -2.99
N ILE A 24 8.55 -2.87 -4.08
CA ILE A 24 8.74 -1.95 -5.21
C ILE A 24 8.23 -2.54 -6.52
N GLY A 25 8.06 -1.67 -7.50
CA GLY A 25 7.61 -2.06 -8.85
C GLY A 25 6.83 -0.93 -9.51
N ARG A 26 6.48 -1.12 -10.77
CA ARG A 26 5.63 -0.15 -11.49
C ARG A 26 4.26 0.05 -10.82
N PRO A 27 3.53 1.12 -11.16
CA PRO A 27 2.13 1.22 -10.81
C PRO A 27 1.32 0.01 -11.29
N ASN A 28 0.32 -0.39 -10.52
CA ASN A 28 -0.65 -1.46 -10.82
C ASN A 28 -0.09 -2.89 -10.95
N VAL A 29 1.14 -3.16 -10.58
CA VAL A 29 1.67 -4.53 -10.53
C VAL A 29 1.13 -5.35 -9.34
N GLY A 30 0.41 -4.70 -8.39
CA GLY A 30 -0.26 -5.35 -7.27
C GLY A 30 0.48 -5.27 -5.94
N LYS A 31 1.32 -4.25 -5.72
CA LYS A 31 2.08 -4.04 -4.47
C LYS A 31 1.18 -3.96 -3.23
N SER A 32 0.23 -3.04 -3.22
CA SER A 32 -0.72 -2.86 -2.11
C SER A 32 -1.64 -4.07 -1.92
N THR A 33 -2.00 -4.76 -3.02
CA THR A 33 -2.75 -6.04 -2.95
C THR A 33 -1.92 -7.10 -2.25
N LEU A 34 -0.63 -7.21 -2.60
CA LEU A 34 0.29 -8.14 -1.95
C LEU A 34 0.43 -7.84 -0.46
N LEU A 35 0.63 -6.57 -0.09
CA LEU A 35 0.73 -6.14 1.30
C LEU A 35 -0.52 -6.56 2.10
N ASN A 36 -1.70 -6.18 1.64
CA ASN A 36 -2.96 -6.53 2.31
C ASN A 36 -3.14 -8.06 2.43
N GLN A 37 -2.77 -8.80 1.38
CA GLN A 37 -2.87 -10.27 1.41
C GLN A 37 -1.89 -10.93 2.40
N ILE A 38 -0.67 -10.41 2.52
CA ILE A 38 0.33 -10.88 3.50
C ILE A 38 -0.15 -10.66 4.93
N LEU A 39 -0.81 -9.53 5.19
CA LEU A 39 -1.31 -9.15 6.52
C LEU A 39 -2.63 -9.83 6.88
N GLY A 40 -3.44 -10.19 5.88
CA GLY A 40 -4.84 -10.59 6.07
C GLY A 40 -5.76 -9.42 6.42
N GLU A 41 -5.24 -8.20 6.45
CA GLU A 41 -5.92 -6.96 6.82
C GLU A 41 -5.74 -5.89 5.74
N LYS A 42 -6.71 -4.98 5.62
CA LYS A 42 -6.63 -3.87 4.66
C LYS A 42 -5.95 -2.65 5.29
N VAL A 43 -4.67 -2.48 5.04
CA VAL A 43 -3.88 -1.31 5.47
C VAL A 43 -3.56 -0.35 4.32
N ALA A 44 -3.64 -0.81 3.09
CA ALA A 44 -3.39 -0.02 1.89
C ALA A 44 -4.59 -0.04 0.95
N ILE A 45 -4.90 1.09 0.33
CA ILE A 45 -5.97 1.17 -0.67
C ILE A 45 -5.56 0.51 -1.98
N VAL A 46 -6.54 -0.07 -2.66
CA VAL A 46 -6.32 -0.80 -3.92
C VAL A 46 -7.24 -0.27 -5.02
N SER A 47 -6.68 0.02 -6.17
CA SER A 47 -7.48 0.33 -7.36
C SER A 47 -6.82 -0.18 -8.64
N PRO A 48 -7.59 -0.39 -9.73
CA PRO A 48 -7.02 -0.76 -11.03
C PRO A 48 -6.28 0.40 -11.71
N LYS A 49 -6.30 1.61 -11.14
CA LYS A 49 -5.69 2.81 -11.71
C LYS A 49 -4.27 3.00 -11.23
N PRO A 50 -3.36 3.55 -12.06
CA PRO A 50 -2.00 3.87 -11.62
C PRO A 50 -2.00 4.96 -10.54
N GLN A 51 -0.89 5.07 -9.79
CA GLN A 51 -0.69 6.08 -8.76
C GLN A 51 -1.71 6.02 -7.60
N THR A 52 -2.21 4.83 -7.27
CA THR A 52 -3.10 4.62 -6.13
C THR A 52 -2.35 4.89 -4.83
N THR A 53 -1.20 4.28 -4.62
CA THR A 53 -0.31 4.54 -3.49
C THR A 53 0.54 5.78 -3.77
N ARG A 54 0.47 6.78 -2.92
CA ARG A 54 1.24 8.03 -3.03
C ARG A 54 2.27 8.20 -1.92
N ASN A 55 1.99 7.65 -0.76
CA ASN A 55 2.86 7.62 0.42
C ASN A 55 3.43 6.22 0.63
N ARG A 56 4.50 6.11 1.41
CA ARG A 56 4.97 4.84 1.92
C ARG A 56 3.96 4.33 2.96
N ILE A 57 3.45 3.13 2.75
CA ILE A 57 2.52 2.47 3.69
C ILE A 57 3.28 1.37 4.42
N THR A 58 3.21 1.39 5.74
CA THR A 58 3.79 0.37 6.60
C THR A 58 2.78 -0.73 6.88
N GLY A 59 3.18 -1.98 6.67
CA GLY A 59 2.43 -3.15 7.07
C GLY A 59 3.26 -4.05 7.97
N ILE A 60 2.74 -4.42 9.13
CA ILE A 60 3.44 -5.16 10.19
C ILE A 60 2.90 -6.58 10.25
N ARG A 61 3.75 -7.56 10.01
CA ARG A 61 3.43 -8.97 10.17
C ARG A 61 4.24 -9.57 11.31
N THR A 62 3.57 -9.92 12.39
CA THR A 62 4.17 -10.55 13.56
C THR A 62 3.82 -12.05 13.60
N THR A 63 4.82 -12.87 13.86
CA THR A 63 4.71 -14.32 14.12
C THR A 63 5.36 -14.64 15.46
N SER A 64 5.29 -15.88 15.91
CA SER A 64 5.99 -16.31 17.12
C SER A 64 7.52 -16.22 17.03
N ALA A 65 8.08 -16.19 15.80
CA ALA A 65 9.51 -16.23 15.54
C ALA A 65 10.08 -14.96 14.92
N SER A 66 9.22 -14.11 14.32
CA SER A 66 9.68 -12.95 13.57
C SER A 66 8.66 -11.82 13.50
N GLN A 67 9.15 -10.60 13.26
CA GLN A 67 8.35 -9.45 12.88
C GLN A 67 8.92 -8.84 11.60
N THR A 68 8.14 -8.87 10.53
CA THR A 68 8.49 -8.25 9.23
C THR A 68 7.71 -6.99 9.03
N ILE A 69 8.41 -5.88 8.82
CA ILE A 69 7.81 -4.60 8.49
C ILE A 69 7.90 -4.40 6.97
N PHE A 70 6.79 -4.59 6.29
CA PHE A 70 6.68 -4.35 4.87
C PHE A 70 6.41 -2.88 4.58
N LEU A 71 7.17 -2.31 3.65
CA LEU A 71 7.01 -0.94 3.21
C LEU A 71 6.48 -0.93 1.77
N ASP A 72 5.15 -0.74 1.60
CA ASP A 72 4.55 -0.53 0.27
C ASP A 72 4.91 0.87 -0.22
N THR A 73 5.55 0.94 -1.36
CA THR A 73 6.02 2.20 -1.93
C THR A 73 5.15 2.65 -3.09
N PRO A 74 5.11 3.96 -3.38
CA PRO A 74 4.56 4.44 -4.63
C PRO A 74 5.19 3.73 -5.83
N GLY A 75 4.41 3.54 -6.89
CA GLY A 75 4.92 2.90 -8.10
C GLY A 75 6.01 3.73 -8.78
N ILE A 76 7.15 3.10 -9.09
CA ILE A 76 8.24 3.74 -9.82
C ILE A 76 7.83 3.92 -11.29
N HIS A 77 7.75 5.16 -11.72
CA HIS A 77 7.35 5.53 -13.09
C HIS A 77 8.06 6.83 -13.52
N GLN A 78 8.04 7.11 -14.82
CA GLN A 78 8.49 8.42 -15.32
C GLN A 78 7.40 9.45 -15.03
N GLY A 79 7.72 10.44 -14.21
CA GLY A 79 6.83 11.56 -13.93
C GLY A 79 7.57 12.88 -13.88
N HIS A 80 7.01 13.90 -14.54
CA HIS A 80 7.63 15.23 -14.62
C HIS A 80 7.07 16.21 -13.58
N SER A 81 5.90 15.91 -12.98
CA SER A 81 5.31 16.77 -11.95
C SER A 81 6.08 16.67 -10.63
N PRO A 82 6.08 17.70 -9.78
CA PRO A 82 6.67 17.67 -8.44
C PRO A 82 6.13 16.51 -7.60
N MET A 83 4.82 16.26 -7.63
CA MET A 83 4.19 15.13 -6.95
C MET A 83 4.76 13.79 -7.42
N ASN A 84 4.89 13.58 -8.74
CA ASN A 84 5.42 12.32 -9.28
C ASN A 84 6.90 12.10 -8.90
N ARG A 85 7.72 13.16 -8.95
CA ARG A 85 9.12 13.09 -8.50
C ARG A 85 9.20 12.68 -7.04
N ARG A 86 8.42 13.32 -6.17
CA ARG A 86 8.39 12.97 -4.74
C ARG A 86 8.00 11.51 -4.50
N MET A 87 7.02 10.99 -5.24
CA MET A 87 6.64 9.57 -5.16
C MET A 87 7.80 8.63 -5.53
N VAL A 88 8.52 8.93 -6.60
CA VAL A 88 9.69 8.13 -7.02
C VAL A 88 10.83 8.25 -6.01
N ASP A 89 11.12 9.46 -5.53
CA ASP A 89 12.15 9.69 -4.51
C ASP A 89 11.84 8.91 -3.22
N THR A 90 10.58 8.90 -2.76
CA THR A 90 10.14 8.11 -1.62
C THR A 90 10.43 6.61 -1.82
N ALA A 91 10.13 6.08 -3.01
CA ALA A 91 10.39 4.67 -3.32
C ALA A 91 11.91 4.36 -3.33
N LEU A 92 12.73 5.24 -3.89
CA LEU A 92 14.19 5.05 -3.97
C LEU A 92 14.87 5.20 -2.60
N HIS A 93 14.48 6.20 -1.80
CA HIS A 93 15.01 6.36 -0.44
C HIS A 93 14.74 5.15 0.45
N THR A 94 13.57 4.53 0.30
CA THR A 94 13.22 3.33 1.06
C THR A 94 14.21 2.18 0.83
N LEU A 95 14.83 2.08 -0.36
CA LEU A 95 15.79 1.00 -0.67
C LEU A 95 17.08 1.05 0.18
N ALA A 96 17.45 2.21 0.70
CA ALA A 96 18.64 2.37 1.52
C ALA A 96 18.45 1.97 2.99
N GLU A 97 17.21 1.77 3.42
CA GLU A 97 16.84 1.61 4.84
C GLU A 97 16.27 0.21 5.16
N VAL A 98 16.35 -0.75 4.22
CA VAL A 98 15.67 -2.05 4.36
C VAL A 98 16.63 -3.24 4.35
N ASP A 99 16.21 -4.33 4.98
CA ASP A 99 16.92 -5.61 5.05
C ASP A 99 16.63 -6.52 3.84
N GLY A 100 15.62 -6.18 3.04
CA GLY A 100 15.26 -6.94 1.85
C GLY A 100 14.36 -6.14 0.90
N VAL A 101 14.36 -6.52 -0.37
CA VAL A 101 13.56 -5.88 -1.42
C VAL A 101 12.74 -6.93 -2.18
N LEU A 102 11.44 -6.70 -2.28
CA LEU A 102 10.52 -7.43 -3.13
C LEU A 102 10.26 -6.60 -4.39
N TRP A 103 10.77 -7.04 -5.53
CA TRP A 103 10.51 -6.38 -6.81
C TRP A 103 9.38 -7.09 -7.54
N LEU A 104 8.24 -6.42 -7.65
CA LEU A 104 7.04 -6.94 -8.32
C LEU A 104 6.99 -6.58 -9.80
N LEU A 105 6.71 -7.60 -10.62
CA LEU A 105 6.38 -7.50 -12.03
C LEU A 105 4.99 -8.09 -12.28
N ASP A 106 4.32 -7.65 -13.34
CA ASP A 106 3.02 -8.17 -13.76
C ASP A 106 3.20 -9.28 -14.80
N ALA A 107 2.73 -10.49 -14.52
CA ALA A 107 2.84 -11.64 -15.44
C ALA A 107 2.07 -11.44 -16.76
N HIS A 108 1.05 -10.57 -16.77
CA HIS A 108 0.25 -10.29 -17.97
C HIS A 108 0.91 -9.27 -18.88
N ASP A 109 1.78 -8.41 -18.36
CA ASP A 109 2.46 -7.35 -19.09
C ASP A 109 3.80 -7.83 -19.70
N ARG A 110 4.26 -7.11 -20.71
CA ARG A 110 5.65 -7.24 -21.18
C ARG A 110 6.55 -6.39 -20.29
N ILE A 111 7.82 -6.79 -20.18
CA ILE A 111 8.84 -5.96 -19.54
C ILE A 111 8.97 -4.67 -20.35
N LYS A 112 8.86 -3.53 -19.68
CA LYS A 112 8.90 -2.18 -20.24
C LYS A 112 10.19 -1.48 -19.78
N GLN A 113 10.42 -0.29 -20.31
CA GLN A 113 11.61 0.49 -19.98
C GLN A 113 11.69 0.85 -18.47
N GLU A 114 10.54 0.97 -17.80
CA GLU A 114 10.50 1.21 -16.36
C GLU A 114 11.06 0.03 -15.57
N GLU A 115 10.75 -1.22 -15.95
CA GLU A 115 11.35 -2.39 -15.29
C GLU A 115 12.86 -2.47 -15.53
N GLU A 116 13.33 -2.12 -16.70
CA GLU A 116 14.76 -2.09 -17.01
C GLU A 116 15.49 -1.08 -16.12
N ARG A 117 14.92 0.11 -15.89
CA ARG A 117 15.45 1.11 -14.98
C ARG A 117 15.43 0.67 -13.51
N ILE A 118 14.34 0.04 -13.08
CA ILE A 118 14.27 -0.53 -11.73
C ILE A 118 15.38 -1.59 -11.57
N ALA A 119 15.56 -2.46 -12.54
CA ALA A 119 16.63 -3.45 -12.52
C ALA A 119 18.03 -2.81 -12.45
N GLU A 120 18.27 -1.72 -13.19
CA GLU A 120 19.51 -0.96 -13.12
C GLU A 120 19.77 -0.41 -11.71
N THR A 121 18.74 0.17 -11.08
CA THR A 121 18.83 0.64 -9.70
C THR A 121 19.15 -0.51 -8.74
N LEU A 122 18.46 -1.65 -8.89
CA LEU A 122 18.63 -2.81 -8.02
C LEU A 122 19.97 -3.53 -8.17
N ARG A 123 20.68 -3.37 -9.29
CA ARG A 123 22.04 -3.92 -9.45
C ARG A 123 23.05 -3.27 -8.49
N GLY A 124 22.79 -2.01 -8.10
CA GLY A 124 23.63 -1.27 -7.16
C GLY A 124 23.28 -1.47 -5.69
N VAL A 125 22.25 -2.28 -5.38
CA VAL A 125 21.80 -2.51 -4.01
C VAL A 125 22.44 -3.77 -3.45
N GLU A 126 23.08 -3.67 -2.28
CA GLU A 126 23.71 -4.80 -1.58
C GLU A 126 22.68 -5.69 -0.89
N THR A 127 21.55 -5.12 -0.52
CA THR A 127 20.42 -5.80 0.13
C THR A 127 19.87 -6.95 -0.72
N PRO A 128 19.45 -8.07 -0.12
CA PRO A 128 18.81 -9.17 -0.83
C PRO A 128 17.59 -8.70 -1.64
N VAL A 129 17.47 -9.17 -2.87
CA VAL A 129 16.35 -8.84 -3.77
C VAL A 129 15.67 -10.13 -4.20
N LEU A 130 14.34 -10.19 -4.05
CA LEU A 130 13.49 -11.24 -4.61
C LEU A 130 12.63 -10.66 -5.72
N ILE A 131 12.64 -11.32 -6.87
CA ILE A 131 11.79 -10.96 -8.00
C ILE A 131 10.47 -11.71 -7.87
N LEU A 132 9.36 -10.97 -7.83
CA LEU A 132 8.02 -11.52 -7.75
C LEU A 132 7.29 -11.30 -9.07
N ILE A 133 6.92 -12.38 -9.75
CA ILE A 133 6.06 -12.32 -10.93
C ILE A 133 4.63 -12.50 -10.46
N ASN A 134 3.90 -11.39 -10.33
CA ASN A 134 2.55 -11.35 -9.79
C ASN A 134 1.47 -11.51 -10.88
N LYS A 135 0.25 -11.80 -10.45
CA LYS A 135 -0.95 -12.03 -11.28
C LYS A 135 -0.84 -13.29 -12.16
N ILE A 136 -0.21 -14.33 -11.63
CA ILE A 136 -0.09 -15.61 -12.35
C ILE A 136 -1.44 -16.27 -12.64
N ASP A 137 -2.47 -15.90 -11.89
CA ASP A 137 -3.86 -16.31 -12.09
C ASP A 137 -4.46 -15.81 -13.43
N LEU A 138 -3.84 -14.80 -14.06
CA LEU A 138 -4.29 -14.22 -15.34
C LEU A 138 -3.55 -14.81 -16.57
N VAL A 139 -2.56 -15.68 -16.35
CA VAL A 139 -1.73 -16.19 -17.46
C VAL A 139 -1.61 -17.72 -17.44
N SER A 140 -1.39 -18.31 -18.60
CA SER A 140 -1.08 -19.74 -18.68
C SER A 140 0.36 -20.03 -18.24
N LYS A 141 0.60 -21.20 -17.64
CA LYS A 141 1.92 -21.64 -17.15
C LYS A 141 3.03 -21.54 -18.22
N GLY A 142 2.70 -21.81 -19.49
CA GLY A 142 3.66 -21.71 -20.60
C GLY A 142 4.19 -20.30 -20.87
N LYS A 143 3.49 -19.25 -20.41
CA LYS A 143 3.94 -17.86 -20.55
C LYS A 143 4.88 -17.43 -19.42
N LEU A 144 4.91 -18.14 -18.29
CA LEU A 144 5.73 -17.77 -17.13
C LEU A 144 7.21 -18.05 -17.37
N LEU A 145 7.57 -19.18 -17.96
CA LEU A 145 8.97 -19.54 -18.18
C LEU A 145 9.75 -18.50 -18.99
N PRO A 146 9.27 -18.05 -20.18
CA PRO A 146 9.96 -17.01 -20.94
C PRO A 146 10.09 -15.68 -20.15
N LEU A 147 9.09 -15.34 -19.32
CA LEU A 147 9.14 -14.14 -18.51
C LEU A 147 10.18 -14.28 -17.38
N MET A 148 10.24 -15.45 -16.72
CA MET A 148 11.25 -15.75 -15.70
C MET A 148 12.67 -15.68 -16.27
N GLU A 149 12.90 -16.24 -17.48
CA GLU A 149 14.19 -16.15 -18.17
C GLU A 149 14.57 -14.69 -18.44
N ARG A 150 13.61 -13.88 -18.89
CA ARG A 150 13.86 -12.45 -19.11
C ARG A 150 14.17 -11.70 -17.81
N CYS A 151 13.47 -11.99 -16.72
CA CYS A 151 13.76 -11.43 -15.41
C CYS A 151 15.18 -11.83 -14.92
N ALA A 152 15.56 -13.10 -15.10
CA ALA A 152 16.91 -13.58 -14.77
C ALA A 152 18.01 -12.89 -15.58
N GLN A 153 17.72 -12.49 -16.83
CA GLN A 153 18.64 -11.68 -17.64
C GLN A 153 18.75 -10.24 -17.15
N LEU A 154 17.63 -9.64 -16.70
CA LEU A 154 17.62 -8.27 -16.19
C LEU A 154 18.37 -8.13 -14.86
N LEU A 155 18.20 -9.08 -13.95
CA LEU A 155 18.84 -9.07 -12.64
C LEU A 155 19.41 -10.45 -12.32
N PRO A 156 20.61 -10.77 -12.82
CA PRO A 156 21.20 -12.12 -12.69
C PRO A 156 21.46 -12.53 -11.23
N GLY A 157 21.28 -13.81 -10.95
CA GLY A 157 21.60 -14.41 -9.64
C GLY A 157 20.56 -14.14 -8.55
N LYS A 158 19.43 -13.50 -8.86
CA LYS A 158 18.34 -13.29 -7.89
C LYS A 158 17.27 -14.37 -8.01
N GLU A 159 16.69 -14.75 -6.87
CA GLU A 159 15.57 -15.69 -6.83
C GLU A 159 14.32 -15.08 -7.48
N ILE A 160 13.52 -15.93 -8.14
CA ILE A 160 12.29 -15.53 -8.83
C ILE A 160 11.15 -16.39 -8.33
N VAL A 161 10.11 -15.78 -7.78
CA VAL A 161 8.93 -16.48 -7.28
C VAL A 161 7.68 -15.99 -8.01
N PRO A 162 6.97 -16.86 -8.74
CA PRO A 162 5.65 -16.57 -9.26
C PRO A 162 4.61 -16.54 -8.14
N VAL A 163 3.76 -15.48 -8.12
CA VAL A 163 2.74 -15.29 -7.09
C VAL A 163 1.41 -14.81 -7.68
N SER A 164 0.31 -15.09 -6.99
CA SER A 164 -0.94 -14.36 -7.15
C SER A 164 -1.27 -13.66 -5.84
N ALA A 165 -0.98 -12.38 -5.76
CA ALA A 165 -1.33 -11.57 -4.60
C ALA A 165 -2.84 -11.58 -4.31
N LEU A 166 -3.67 -11.68 -5.36
CA LEU A 166 -5.13 -11.73 -5.21
C LEU A 166 -5.62 -13.05 -4.60
N LYS A 167 -4.97 -14.18 -4.93
CA LYS A 167 -5.39 -15.52 -4.50
C LYS A 167 -4.52 -16.09 -3.37
N GLY A 168 -3.47 -15.41 -2.96
CA GLY A 168 -2.53 -15.89 -1.96
C GLY A 168 -1.58 -16.99 -2.45
N GLU A 169 -1.54 -17.30 -3.77
CA GLU A 169 -0.66 -18.33 -4.31
C GLU A 169 0.81 -17.89 -4.25
N GLY A 170 1.71 -18.77 -3.79
CA GLY A 170 3.15 -18.54 -3.71
C GLY A 170 3.60 -17.68 -2.51
N LEU A 171 2.68 -17.23 -1.64
CA LEU A 171 3.02 -16.38 -0.50
C LEU A 171 3.84 -17.13 0.56
N ASP A 172 3.58 -18.41 0.77
CA ASP A 172 4.36 -19.22 1.73
C ASP A 172 5.84 -19.29 1.35
N ILE A 173 6.13 -19.44 0.04
CA ILE A 173 7.51 -19.46 -0.47
C ILE A 173 8.15 -18.08 -0.26
N LEU A 174 7.44 -17.01 -0.62
CA LEU A 174 7.87 -15.62 -0.43
C LEU A 174 8.22 -15.36 1.04
N LEU A 175 7.29 -15.64 1.95
CA LEU A 175 7.45 -15.35 3.37
C LEU A 175 8.61 -16.15 3.98
N ASN A 176 8.79 -17.42 3.62
CA ASN A 176 9.92 -18.22 4.04
C ASN A 176 11.27 -17.68 3.56
N ILE A 177 11.32 -17.06 2.37
CA ILE A 177 12.55 -16.41 1.86
C ILE A 177 12.81 -15.12 2.65
N VAL A 178 11.80 -14.28 2.82
CA VAL A 178 11.89 -13.01 3.56
C VAL A 178 12.36 -13.25 5.00
N GLU A 179 11.80 -14.21 5.71
CA GLU A 179 12.14 -14.49 7.10
C GLU A 179 13.62 -14.82 7.29
N ARG A 180 14.27 -15.46 6.31
CA ARG A 180 15.72 -15.76 6.32
C ARG A 180 16.59 -14.50 6.20
N TRP A 181 16.09 -13.43 5.63
CA TRP A 181 16.83 -12.17 5.46
C TRP A 181 16.84 -11.32 6.73
N LEU A 182 15.82 -11.48 7.59
CA LEU A 182 15.67 -10.65 8.76
C LEU A 182 16.85 -10.85 9.73
N PRO A 183 17.46 -9.78 10.22
CA PRO A 183 18.46 -9.84 11.28
C PRO A 183 17.85 -10.35 12.59
N GLN A 184 18.67 -10.84 13.49
CA GLN A 184 18.26 -11.12 14.86
C GLN A 184 18.01 -9.79 15.58
N GLY A 185 16.86 -9.67 16.25
CA GLY A 185 16.46 -8.45 16.93
C GLY A 185 15.15 -8.60 17.67
N GLU A 186 14.84 -7.63 18.51
CA GLU A 186 13.57 -7.52 19.22
C GLU A 186 12.48 -7.00 18.28
N PRO A 187 11.17 -7.27 18.55
CA PRO A 187 10.08 -6.68 17.77
C PRO A 187 10.07 -5.16 17.87
N PHE A 188 9.84 -4.47 16.76
CA PHE A 188 9.72 -3.00 16.70
C PHE A 188 8.35 -2.49 17.16
N PHE A 189 7.31 -3.33 16.96
CA PHE A 189 5.90 -2.98 17.22
C PHE A 189 5.26 -4.00 18.15
N THR A 190 4.21 -3.59 18.85
CA THR A 190 3.44 -4.45 19.75
C THR A 190 2.70 -5.55 18.95
N GLU A 191 2.50 -6.70 19.57
CA GLU A 191 1.71 -7.78 18.98
C GLU A 191 0.26 -7.32 18.75
N GLY A 192 -0.25 -7.60 17.55
CA GLY A 192 -1.58 -7.18 17.10
C GLY A 192 -1.61 -5.86 16.33
N GLU A 193 -0.51 -5.12 16.25
CA GLU A 193 -0.40 -3.97 15.36
C GLU A 193 -0.13 -4.44 13.92
N TYR A 194 -0.95 -3.95 12.97
CA TYR A 194 -0.82 -4.27 11.53
C TYR A 194 -0.23 -3.12 10.72
N THR A 195 -0.22 -1.89 11.27
CA THR A 195 0.30 -0.69 10.61
C THR A 195 0.63 0.39 11.64
N ASP A 196 1.54 1.30 11.31
CA ASP A 196 1.84 2.51 12.07
C ASP A 196 0.99 3.72 11.63
N GLN A 197 0.12 3.52 10.64
CA GLN A 197 -0.70 4.59 10.10
C GLN A 197 -1.83 4.96 11.07
N SER A 198 -2.05 6.27 11.25
CA SER A 198 -3.17 6.74 12.06
C SER A 198 -4.51 6.43 11.41
N GLU A 199 -5.57 6.26 12.21
CA GLU A 199 -6.93 6.08 11.72
C GLU A 199 -7.39 7.25 10.84
N ARG A 200 -6.95 8.47 11.14
CA ARG A 200 -7.18 9.66 10.28
C ARG A 200 -6.59 9.47 8.88
N PHE A 201 -5.37 8.96 8.79
CA PHE A 201 -4.74 8.67 7.50
C PHE A 201 -5.52 7.58 6.75
N LEU A 202 -5.85 6.49 7.41
CA LEU A 202 -6.65 5.40 6.83
C LEU A 202 -8.00 5.90 6.33
N ALA A 203 -8.67 6.76 7.10
CA ALA A 203 -9.94 7.36 6.70
C ALA A 203 -9.80 8.23 5.43
N SER A 204 -8.74 9.05 5.34
CA SER A 204 -8.48 9.85 4.14
C SER A 204 -8.23 8.98 2.91
N GLU A 205 -7.46 7.90 3.07
CA GLU A 205 -7.15 6.96 2.00
C GLU A 205 -8.40 6.19 1.54
N VAL A 206 -9.27 5.73 2.45
CA VAL A 206 -10.53 5.07 2.10
C VAL A 206 -11.42 6.01 1.28
N VAL A 207 -11.59 7.27 1.69
CA VAL A 207 -12.35 8.25 0.88
C VAL A 207 -11.70 8.44 -0.49
N ARG A 208 -10.37 8.58 -0.55
CA ARG A 208 -9.62 8.72 -1.80
C ARG A 208 -9.77 7.49 -2.71
N GLU A 209 -9.78 6.29 -2.16
CA GLU A 209 -10.06 5.06 -2.93
C GLU A 209 -11.43 5.11 -3.60
N LYS A 210 -12.48 5.54 -2.88
CA LYS A 210 -13.83 5.63 -3.48
C LYS A 210 -13.88 6.67 -4.60
N VAL A 211 -13.18 7.79 -4.45
CA VAL A 211 -13.02 8.73 -5.56
C VAL A 211 -12.32 8.04 -6.75
N PHE A 212 -11.23 7.30 -6.52
CA PHE A 212 -10.54 6.56 -7.57
C PHE A 212 -11.44 5.54 -8.27
N LEU A 213 -12.24 4.80 -7.54
CA LEU A 213 -13.09 3.74 -8.10
C LEU A 213 -14.27 4.32 -8.89
N LEU A 214 -14.90 5.39 -8.39
CA LEU A 214 -16.15 5.94 -8.91
C LEU A 214 -15.95 7.02 -10.00
N THR A 215 -14.77 7.62 -10.12
CA THR A 215 -14.48 8.62 -11.15
C THR A 215 -13.62 8.03 -12.28
N ARG A 216 -13.42 8.77 -13.36
CA ARG A 216 -12.69 8.32 -14.55
C ARG A 216 -11.73 9.40 -15.03
N GLU A 217 -10.97 9.07 -16.08
CA GLU A 217 -10.02 9.96 -16.77
C GLU A 217 -9.01 10.59 -15.81
N GLU A 218 -8.80 11.89 -15.82
CA GLU A 218 -7.80 12.61 -15.04
C GLU A 218 -8.23 12.92 -13.59
N ILE A 219 -9.52 12.84 -13.26
CA ILE A 219 -10.03 13.22 -11.95
C ILE A 219 -9.34 12.51 -10.79
N PRO A 220 -9.17 11.17 -10.80
CA PRO A 220 -8.52 10.46 -9.70
C PRO A 220 -7.11 10.98 -9.40
N TYR A 221 -6.38 11.37 -10.42
CA TYR A 221 -4.98 11.79 -10.29
C TYR A 221 -4.82 13.19 -9.69
N GLY A 222 -5.80 14.06 -9.90
CA GLY A 222 -5.86 15.43 -9.41
C GLY A 222 -6.62 15.60 -8.09
N VAL A 223 -6.81 14.51 -7.31
CA VAL A 223 -7.56 14.56 -6.04
C VAL A 223 -6.65 14.22 -4.86
N ALA A 224 -6.74 14.99 -3.78
CA ALA A 224 -6.27 14.65 -2.45
C ALA A 224 -7.42 14.69 -1.45
N VAL A 225 -7.26 14.06 -0.30
CA VAL A 225 -8.25 14.07 0.78
C VAL A 225 -7.56 14.41 2.09
N THR A 226 -8.08 15.43 2.78
CA THR A 226 -7.66 15.76 4.15
C THR A 226 -8.80 15.47 5.13
N ILE A 227 -8.44 15.10 6.34
CA ILE A 227 -9.40 14.96 7.44
C ILE A 227 -9.33 16.25 8.26
N ASP A 228 -10.41 17.03 8.21
CA ASP A 228 -10.51 18.31 8.91
C ASP A 228 -10.84 18.10 10.39
N ASP A 229 -11.75 17.15 10.70
CA ASP A 229 -12.08 16.72 12.04
C ASP A 229 -12.19 15.20 12.14
N PHE A 230 -11.77 14.66 13.28
CA PHE A 230 -11.86 13.24 13.66
C PHE A 230 -12.10 13.17 15.16
N THR A 231 -13.38 13.06 15.53
CA THR A 231 -13.81 13.11 16.92
C THR A 231 -14.48 11.79 17.32
N GLU A 232 -13.87 11.12 18.28
CA GLU A 232 -14.41 9.90 18.88
C GLU A 232 -15.42 10.24 19.97
N LYS A 233 -16.60 9.59 19.92
CA LYS A 233 -17.66 9.66 20.92
C LYS A 233 -17.88 8.28 21.52
N GLU A 234 -17.01 7.92 22.45
CA GLU A 234 -16.96 6.58 23.06
C GLU A 234 -18.31 6.12 23.60
N GLU A 235 -19.02 7.01 24.35
CA GLU A 235 -20.35 6.70 24.91
C GLU A 235 -21.39 6.27 23.85
N LYS A 236 -21.20 6.64 22.59
CA LYS A 236 -22.12 6.35 21.48
C LYS A 236 -21.58 5.30 20.51
N ASN A 237 -20.38 4.81 20.74
CA ASN A 237 -19.63 3.98 19.76
C ASN A 237 -19.68 4.60 18.35
N LEU A 238 -19.31 5.88 18.26
CA LEU A 238 -19.44 6.71 17.07
C LEU A 238 -18.19 7.55 16.84
N ILE A 239 -17.62 7.51 15.66
CA ILE A 239 -16.62 8.47 15.21
C ILE A 239 -17.26 9.47 14.24
N VAL A 240 -17.01 10.75 14.44
CA VAL A 240 -17.41 11.83 13.54
C VAL A 240 -16.20 12.23 12.71
N ILE A 241 -16.33 12.17 11.38
CA ILE A 241 -15.27 12.47 10.44
C ILE A 241 -15.77 13.57 9.48
N LEU A 242 -15.06 14.69 9.45
CA LEU A 242 -15.22 15.72 8.44
C LEU A 242 -14.02 15.66 7.51
N ALA A 243 -14.25 15.51 6.21
CA ALA A 243 -13.19 15.37 5.23
C ALA A 243 -13.39 16.27 4.02
N THR A 244 -12.30 16.87 3.56
CA THR A 244 -12.27 17.70 2.35
C THR A 244 -11.59 16.95 1.20
N ILE A 245 -12.30 16.84 0.09
CA ILE A 245 -11.78 16.33 -1.18
C ILE A 245 -11.28 17.54 -1.98
N HIS A 246 -9.96 17.64 -2.13
CA HIS A 246 -9.28 18.69 -2.89
C HIS A 246 -9.21 18.31 -4.36
N THR A 247 -9.42 19.28 -5.25
CA THR A 247 -9.30 19.09 -6.70
C THR A 247 -8.74 20.35 -7.36
N GLU A 248 -8.18 20.24 -8.58
CA GLU A 248 -7.49 21.35 -9.23
C GLU A 248 -8.43 22.33 -9.98
N ARG A 249 -9.65 21.88 -10.35
CA ARG A 249 -10.52 22.62 -11.28
C ARG A 249 -11.98 22.55 -10.86
N ASP A 250 -12.74 23.62 -11.16
CA ASP A 250 -14.18 23.66 -10.93
C ASP A 250 -14.94 22.59 -11.73
N SER A 251 -14.49 22.24 -12.93
CA SER A 251 -15.08 21.16 -13.73
C SER A 251 -14.97 19.82 -13.01
N HIS A 252 -13.84 19.53 -12.37
CA HIS A 252 -13.64 18.32 -11.57
C HIS A 252 -14.52 18.32 -10.32
N LYS A 253 -14.63 19.49 -9.63
CA LYS A 253 -15.56 19.67 -8.50
C LYS A 253 -16.99 19.35 -8.89
N GLY A 254 -17.44 19.85 -10.05
CA GLY A 254 -18.77 19.55 -10.57
C GLY A 254 -19.03 18.05 -10.78
N ILE A 255 -18.04 17.30 -11.28
CA ILE A 255 -18.12 15.85 -11.48
C ILE A 255 -18.11 15.11 -10.14
N LEU A 256 -17.25 15.51 -9.19
CA LEU A 256 -17.17 14.93 -7.85
C LEU A 256 -18.45 15.11 -7.03
N ILE A 257 -19.12 16.25 -7.19
CA ILE A 257 -20.44 16.48 -6.58
C ILE A 257 -21.51 15.66 -7.34
N GLY A 258 -21.48 15.71 -8.65
CA GLY A 258 -22.44 15.06 -9.52
C GLY A 258 -23.82 15.73 -9.53
N LYS A 259 -24.71 15.25 -10.38
CA LYS A 259 -26.07 15.80 -10.50
C LYS A 259 -26.81 15.70 -9.16
N ARG A 260 -27.20 16.84 -8.60
CA ARG A 260 -27.88 16.95 -7.28
C ARG A 260 -27.11 16.27 -6.13
N GLY A 261 -25.78 16.26 -6.16
CA GLY A 261 -24.95 15.66 -5.12
C GLY A 261 -24.85 14.13 -5.17
N ALA A 262 -25.32 13.46 -6.23
CA ALA A 262 -25.43 12.01 -6.29
C ALA A 262 -24.07 11.32 -6.22
N MET A 263 -23.02 11.84 -6.88
CA MET A 263 -21.69 11.22 -6.87
C MET A 263 -21.05 11.36 -5.49
N LEU A 264 -21.08 12.54 -4.88
CA LEU A 264 -20.53 12.77 -3.55
C LEU A 264 -21.22 11.92 -2.49
N LYS A 265 -22.54 11.77 -2.59
CA LYS A 265 -23.32 10.90 -1.72
C LYS A 265 -22.90 9.42 -1.86
N GLU A 266 -22.63 8.96 -3.09
CA GLU A 266 -22.20 7.56 -3.34
C GLU A 266 -20.79 7.32 -2.80
N ILE A 267 -19.86 8.28 -3.03
CA ILE A 267 -18.53 8.25 -2.44
C ILE A 267 -18.62 8.14 -0.90
N GLY A 268 -19.40 9.03 -0.28
CA GLY A 268 -19.56 9.05 1.18
C GLY A 268 -20.20 7.78 1.73
N LYS A 269 -21.19 7.21 1.03
CA LYS A 269 -21.83 5.95 1.43
C LYS A 269 -20.83 4.79 1.44
N GLN A 270 -20.13 4.58 0.32
CA GLN A 270 -19.17 3.47 0.21
C GLN A 270 -17.98 3.64 1.15
N ALA A 271 -17.48 4.88 1.32
CA ALA A 271 -16.40 5.16 2.27
C ALA A 271 -16.83 4.89 3.72
N ARG A 272 -18.03 5.32 4.11
CA ARG A 272 -18.57 5.08 5.45
C ARG A 272 -18.74 3.59 5.73
N GLU A 273 -19.35 2.83 4.84
CA GLU A 273 -19.58 1.39 5.00
C GLU A 273 -18.24 0.64 5.21
N GLU A 274 -17.20 1.04 4.49
CA GLU A 274 -15.88 0.43 4.65
C GLU A 274 -15.17 0.87 5.93
N LEU A 275 -15.26 2.15 6.30
CA LEU A 275 -14.70 2.65 7.56
C LEU A 275 -15.38 2.01 8.79
N GLU A 276 -16.69 1.79 8.74
CA GLU A 276 -17.43 1.07 9.79
C GLU A 276 -16.92 -0.37 9.96
N ALA A 277 -16.61 -1.05 8.84
CA ALA A 277 -16.04 -2.39 8.87
C ALA A 277 -14.58 -2.40 9.38
N LEU A 278 -13.78 -1.39 8.99
CA LEU A 278 -12.38 -1.29 9.36
C LEU A 278 -12.16 -0.92 10.83
N LEU A 279 -12.95 0.05 11.34
CA LEU A 279 -12.79 0.60 12.68
C LEU A 279 -13.71 -0.06 13.72
N GLY A 280 -14.62 -0.95 13.30
CA GLY A 280 -15.51 -1.71 14.20
C GLY A 280 -16.54 -0.85 14.97
N CYS A 281 -16.81 0.38 14.53
CA CYS A 281 -17.70 1.31 15.17
C CYS A 281 -18.59 2.04 14.14
N ARG A 282 -19.57 2.79 14.61
CA ARG A 282 -20.42 3.63 13.74
C ARG A 282 -19.66 4.85 13.27
N ILE A 283 -19.86 5.24 12.00
CA ILE A 283 -19.21 6.41 11.41
C ILE A 283 -20.26 7.43 10.95
N PHE A 284 -20.08 8.68 11.38
CA PHE A 284 -20.71 9.83 10.73
C PHE A 284 -19.67 10.50 9.83
N LEU A 285 -19.83 10.38 8.52
CA LEU A 285 -18.91 10.94 7.52
C LEU A 285 -19.58 12.09 6.77
N GLU A 286 -18.98 13.26 6.83
CA GLU A 286 -19.35 14.43 6.04
C GLU A 286 -18.22 14.81 5.07
N LEU A 287 -18.56 14.99 3.80
CA LEU A 287 -17.59 15.24 2.73
C LEU A 287 -17.82 16.63 2.11
N PHE A 288 -16.73 17.39 1.99
CA PHE A 288 -16.69 18.66 1.27
C PHE A 288 -15.82 18.53 0.02
N VAL A 289 -16.07 19.36 -1.01
CA VAL A 289 -15.22 19.41 -2.20
C VAL A 289 -14.70 20.84 -2.37
N ARG A 290 -13.39 20.98 -2.34
CA ARG A 290 -12.67 22.26 -2.47
C ARG A 290 -11.85 22.28 -3.76
N VAL A 291 -11.75 23.44 -4.39
CA VAL A 291 -10.86 23.67 -5.53
C VAL A 291 -9.60 24.37 -5.04
N ASP A 292 -8.48 23.72 -5.21
CA ASP A 292 -7.14 24.26 -4.92
C ASP A 292 -6.32 24.20 -6.23
N PRO A 293 -6.27 25.31 -6.98
CA PRO A 293 -5.67 25.32 -8.31
C PRO A 293 -4.19 24.93 -8.29
N ASN A 294 -3.79 24.02 -9.19
CA ASN A 294 -2.40 23.58 -9.37
C ASN A 294 -1.74 23.00 -8.10
N TRP A 295 -2.52 22.44 -7.16
CA TRP A 295 -1.97 21.91 -5.92
C TRP A 295 -0.92 20.82 -6.16
N THR A 296 -1.05 20.01 -7.23
CA THR A 296 -0.07 18.96 -7.60
C THR A 296 1.30 19.52 -8.02
N GLN A 297 1.36 20.81 -8.34
CA GLN A 297 2.58 21.51 -8.72
C GLN A 297 3.17 22.36 -7.59
N ASN A 298 2.47 22.50 -6.47
CA ASN A 298 2.87 23.34 -5.36
C ASN A 298 3.44 22.50 -4.20
N PRO A 299 4.76 22.53 -3.92
CA PRO A 299 5.38 21.73 -2.86
C PRO A 299 4.79 21.98 -1.46
N HIS A 300 4.37 23.22 -1.16
CA HIS A 300 3.75 23.54 0.14
C HIS A 300 2.40 22.86 0.30
N LEU A 301 1.55 22.92 -0.73
CA LEU A 301 0.24 22.27 -0.70
C LEU A 301 0.37 20.74 -0.69
N LEU A 302 1.39 20.17 -1.34
CA LEU A 302 1.68 18.73 -1.26
C LEU A 302 1.95 18.31 0.19
N ILE A 303 2.77 19.06 0.92
CA ILE A 303 3.07 18.78 2.34
C ILE A 303 1.80 18.93 3.20
N GLU A 304 1.02 20.00 3.00
CA GLU A 304 -0.23 20.25 3.72
C GLU A 304 -1.25 19.12 3.50
N MET A 305 -1.27 18.54 2.31
CA MET A 305 -2.12 17.40 1.94
C MET A 305 -1.52 16.03 2.30
N GLY A 306 -0.40 15.99 3.05
CA GLY A 306 0.23 14.76 3.52
C GLY A 306 1.01 13.99 2.45
N LEU A 307 1.48 14.68 1.42
CA LEU A 307 2.21 14.09 0.28
C LEU A 307 3.65 14.57 0.22
#